data_4c1d5d132d0457d388b6f26049722616
#
_entry.id   4c1d5d132d0457d388b6f26049722616
#
_cell.length_a   1.000
_cell.length_b   1.000
_cell.length_c   1.000
_cell.angle_alpha   90.00
_cell.angle_beta   90.00
_cell.angle_gamma   90.00
#
_symmetry.space_group_name_H-M   'P 1'
#
loop_
_entity.id
_entity.type
_entity.pdbx_description
1 polymer ?
#
loop_
_entity_poly.entity_id
_entity_poly.type
_entity_poly.pdbx_seq_one_letter_code
_entity_poly.pdbx_strand_id
1 'polypeptide(L)'
;MKLEISAKRSQESIRAYALRIIHKNLLKMNLVPGMALSEQEIANELHISRTPVREAFIRLAHENILVILPQRGTYVEKIALEQVAESMFLRTTMESEVMKLACHSFPTRNIDQLEACLELQRISLKQKDYPRFFEQDGIFHGSIFAACGKHRIWQMIEQASLNYNRLRMMNLANDGENEMPMLFKHHKEMLTAIKQRDIEAGRILIKEHVGKVFSNLDDLKLQYPSYFKGGTEDTLI
;
A
#
# COMPACT_ATOMS: atom_id res chain seq x y z
N MET A 1 -19.69 12.09 0.50
CA MET A 1 -18.48 11.24 0.66
C MET A 1 -18.80 10.15 1.66
N LYS A 2 -18.47 8.87 1.41
CA LYS A 2 -18.69 7.77 2.37
C LYS A 2 -17.35 7.16 2.73
N LEU A 3 -16.90 7.38 3.98
CA LEU A 3 -15.66 6.81 4.49
C LEU A 3 -15.90 5.40 5.04
N GLU A 4 -14.93 4.51 4.84
CA GLU A 4 -14.84 3.26 5.60
C GLU A 4 -14.18 3.55 6.94
N ILE A 5 -14.97 3.58 8.00
CA ILE A 5 -14.53 3.94 9.34
C ILE A 5 -14.38 2.67 10.18
N SER A 6 -13.23 2.50 10.81
CA SER A 6 -12.99 1.47 11.83
C SER A 6 -12.79 2.12 13.20
N ALA A 7 -13.11 1.42 14.26
CA ALA A 7 -12.99 1.94 15.63
C ALA A 7 -11.56 2.43 15.95
N LYS A 8 -11.49 3.45 16.80
CA LYS A 8 -10.21 3.93 17.33
C LYS A 8 -9.57 2.83 18.17
N ARG A 9 -8.28 2.58 17.95
CA ARG A 9 -7.51 1.58 18.71
C ARG A 9 -7.28 2.05 20.16
N SER A 10 -7.07 1.10 21.05
CA SER A 10 -6.69 1.37 22.44
C SER A 10 -5.53 2.29 22.57
N GLN A 11 -5.08 3.14 23.03
CA GLN A 11 -3.88 4.02 23.08
C GLN A 11 -3.61 4.85 21.78
N GLU A 12 -4.45 4.78 20.75
CA GLU A 12 -4.30 5.59 19.56
C GLU A 12 -4.71 7.04 19.85
N SER A 13 -3.85 8.03 19.53
CA SER A 13 -4.24 9.43 19.62
C SER A 13 -5.33 9.76 18.57
N ILE A 14 -6.15 10.78 18.83
CA ILE A 14 -7.18 11.22 17.87
C ILE A 14 -6.55 11.63 16.52
N ARG A 15 -5.38 12.25 16.54
CA ARG A 15 -4.61 12.59 15.34
C ARG A 15 -4.18 11.34 14.56
N ALA A 16 -3.63 10.33 15.24
CA ALA A 16 -3.24 9.07 14.60
C ALA A 16 -4.45 8.33 14.03
N TYR A 17 -5.58 8.35 14.74
CA TYR A 17 -6.85 7.82 14.28
C TYR A 17 -7.33 8.50 12.99
N ALA A 18 -7.39 9.83 12.96
CA ALA A 18 -7.79 10.58 11.78
C ALA A 18 -6.89 10.25 10.57
N LEU A 19 -5.56 10.30 10.76
CA LEU A 19 -4.60 9.97 9.72
C LEU A 19 -4.79 8.54 9.18
N ARG A 20 -4.94 7.55 10.06
CA ARG A 20 -5.15 6.16 9.70
C ARG A 20 -6.42 5.94 8.87
N ILE A 21 -7.53 6.58 9.27
CA ILE A 21 -8.79 6.44 8.51
C ILE A 21 -8.69 7.12 7.14
N ILE A 22 -8.13 8.31 7.06
CA ILE A 22 -7.95 9.02 5.78
C ILE A 22 -7.02 8.20 4.87
N HIS A 23 -5.87 7.76 5.40
CA HIS A 23 -4.91 6.93 4.66
C HIS A 23 -5.55 5.62 4.12
N LYS A 24 -6.35 4.93 4.95
CA LYS A 24 -7.09 3.73 4.54
C LYS A 24 -8.04 4.00 3.37
N ASN A 25 -8.76 5.12 3.42
CA ASN A 25 -9.71 5.47 2.37
C ASN A 25 -9.04 5.97 1.09
N LEU A 26 -7.87 6.62 1.18
CA LEU A 26 -7.03 6.93 0.03
C LEU A 26 -6.52 5.66 -0.65
N LEU A 27 -6.04 4.71 0.14
CA LEU A 27 -5.53 3.43 -0.36
C LEU A 27 -6.63 2.59 -1.03
N LYS A 28 -7.83 2.55 -0.44
CA LYS A 28 -8.99 1.82 -1.00
C LYS A 28 -9.69 2.56 -2.14
N MET A 29 -9.17 3.70 -2.57
CA MET A 29 -9.76 4.54 -3.61
C MET A 29 -11.20 5.01 -3.30
N ASN A 30 -11.58 5.08 -2.02
CA ASN A 30 -12.80 5.77 -1.57
C ASN A 30 -12.63 7.30 -1.66
N LEU A 31 -11.39 7.76 -1.49
CA LEU A 31 -10.93 9.13 -1.76
C LEU A 31 -10.05 9.07 -3.01
N VAL A 32 -10.67 9.34 -4.17
CA VAL A 32 -10.02 9.18 -5.48
C VAL A 32 -9.14 10.38 -5.84
N PRO A 33 -8.14 10.21 -6.72
CA PRO A 33 -7.33 11.33 -7.24
C PRO A 33 -8.19 12.46 -7.81
N GLY A 34 -7.82 13.71 -7.51
CA GLY A 34 -8.57 14.91 -7.92
C GLY A 34 -9.78 15.25 -7.05
N MET A 35 -10.19 14.37 -6.14
CA MET A 35 -11.35 14.62 -5.26
C MET A 35 -11.07 15.77 -4.29
N ALA A 36 -12.01 16.72 -4.21
CA ALA A 36 -11.99 17.78 -3.19
C ALA A 36 -12.32 17.20 -1.81
N LEU A 37 -11.57 17.59 -0.79
CA LEU A 37 -11.74 17.15 0.59
C LEU A 37 -12.03 18.33 1.51
N SER A 38 -12.99 18.15 2.41
CA SER A 38 -13.33 19.11 3.45
C SER A 38 -12.90 18.60 4.83
N GLU A 39 -12.06 19.37 5.54
CA GLU A 39 -11.68 19.06 6.91
C GLU A 39 -12.91 18.92 7.81
N GLN A 40 -13.93 19.77 7.59
CA GLN A 40 -15.15 19.77 8.40
C GLN A 40 -16.03 18.54 8.14
N GLU A 41 -16.18 18.14 6.87
CA GLU A 41 -16.96 16.94 6.53
C GLU A 41 -16.31 15.68 7.10
N ILE A 42 -14.98 15.54 6.97
CA ILE A 42 -14.25 14.40 7.53
C ILE A 42 -14.32 14.41 9.07
N ALA A 43 -14.21 15.57 9.72
CA ALA A 43 -14.35 15.69 11.17
C ALA A 43 -15.74 15.24 11.65
N ASN A 44 -16.78 15.64 10.91
CA ASN A 44 -18.15 15.24 11.21
C ASN A 44 -18.36 13.72 11.05
N GLU A 45 -17.87 13.15 9.95
CA GLU A 45 -17.94 11.70 9.70
C GLU A 45 -17.21 10.88 10.78
N LEU A 46 -16.07 11.37 11.26
CA LEU A 46 -15.26 10.69 12.28
C LEU A 46 -15.73 10.99 13.72
N HIS A 47 -16.69 11.89 13.91
CA HIS A 47 -17.16 12.39 15.22
C HIS A 47 -16.02 12.95 16.09
N ILE A 48 -15.11 13.72 15.49
CA ILE A 48 -13.97 14.38 16.16
C ILE A 48 -13.93 15.86 15.83
N SER A 49 -13.07 16.62 16.52
CA SER A 49 -12.85 18.03 16.18
C SER A 49 -12.08 18.19 14.86
N ARG A 50 -12.15 19.39 14.25
CA ARG A 50 -11.46 19.70 12.98
C ARG A 50 -9.93 19.68 13.10
N THR A 51 -9.37 20.04 14.24
CA THR A 51 -7.92 20.18 14.45
C THR A 51 -7.13 18.90 14.09
N PRO A 52 -7.42 17.70 14.62
CA PRO A 52 -6.69 16.48 14.25
C PRO A 52 -6.83 16.09 12.77
N VAL A 53 -7.95 16.45 12.12
CA VAL A 53 -8.13 16.24 10.68
C VAL A 53 -7.21 17.17 9.88
N ARG A 54 -7.15 18.46 10.27
CA ARG A 54 -6.23 19.44 9.66
C ARG A 54 -4.78 19.01 9.79
N GLU A 55 -4.37 18.51 10.97
CA GLU A 55 -3.01 17.99 11.17
C GLU A 55 -2.71 16.77 10.27
N ALA A 56 -3.70 15.88 10.10
CA ALA A 56 -3.59 14.76 9.17
C ALA A 56 -3.46 15.23 7.71
N PHE A 57 -4.23 16.26 7.30
CA PHE A 57 -4.14 16.85 5.96
C PHE A 57 -2.76 17.47 5.71
N ILE A 58 -2.24 18.25 6.66
CA ILE A 58 -0.91 18.86 6.55
C ILE A 58 0.16 17.75 6.36
N ARG A 59 0.08 16.68 7.15
CA ARG A 59 1.01 15.55 7.03
C ARG A 59 0.91 14.87 5.66
N LEU A 60 -0.30 14.58 5.18
CA LEU A 60 -0.51 13.96 3.86
C LEU A 60 -0.09 14.88 2.71
N ALA A 61 -0.18 16.21 2.90
CA ALA A 61 0.35 17.16 1.92
C ALA A 61 1.88 17.15 1.87
N HIS A 62 2.57 17.02 3.01
CA HIS A 62 4.03 16.83 3.05
C HIS A 62 4.48 15.51 2.40
N GLU A 63 3.61 14.51 2.40
CA GLU A 63 3.84 13.22 1.74
C GLU A 63 3.42 13.24 0.25
N ASN A 64 3.06 14.42 -0.31
CA ASN A 64 2.56 14.61 -1.69
C ASN A 64 1.34 13.74 -2.04
N ILE A 65 0.47 13.49 -1.07
CA ILE A 65 -0.76 12.72 -1.23
C ILE A 65 -1.99 13.63 -1.31
N LEU A 66 -1.92 14.77 -0.64
CA LEU A 66 -2.88 15.85 -0.78
C LEU A 66 -2.20 17.09 -1.32
N VAL A 67 -2.94 17.92 -2.03
CA VAL A 67 -2.53 19.29 -2.38
C VAL A 67 -3.46 20.29 -1.70
N ILE A 68 -2.88 21.22 -0.95
CA ILE A 68 -3.61 22.29 -0.27
C ILE A 68 -3.40 23.56 -1.09
N LEU A 69 -4.47 23.99 -1.80
CA LEU A 69 -4.46 25.21 -2.60
C LEU A 69 -5.04 26.37 -1.79
N PRO A 70 -4.26 27.44 -1.54
CA PRO A 70 -4.75 28.60 -0.80
C PRO A 70 -6.05 29.12 -1.40
N GLN A 71 -7.07 29.34 -0.55
CA GLN A 71 -8.42 29.82 -0.90
C GLN A 71 -9.22 28.93 -1.89
N ARG A 72 -8.65 27.84 -2.39
CA ARG A 72 -9.29 26.91 -3.36
C ARG A 72 -9.64 25.55 -2.76
N GLY A 73 -9.07 25.19 -1.62
CA GLY A 73 -9.38 23.95 -0.90
C GLY A 73 -8.26 22.91 -0.91
N THR A 74 -8.59 21.73 -0.44
CA THR A 74 -7.67 20.58 -0.39
C THR A 74 -8.18 19.51 -1.33
N TYR A 75 -7.27 18.90 -2.08
CA TYR A 75 -7.59 17.86 -3.07
C TYR A 75 -6.68 16.65 -2.88
N VAL A 76 -7.21 15.47 -3.23
CA VAL A 76 -6.39 14.26 -3.33
C VAL A 76 -5.45 14.40 -4.53
N GLU A 77 -4.15 14.28 -4.30
CA GLU A 77 -3.14 14.40 -5.36
C GLU A 77 -3.27 13.25 -6.37
N LYS A 78 -3.03 13.55 -7.66
CA LYS A 78 -2.96 12.56 -8.73
C LYS A 78 -1.78 11.61 -8.51
N ILE A 79 -1.87 10.40 -9.04
CA ILE A 79 -0.80 9.41 -8.94
C ILE A 79 0.36 9.85 -9.83
N ALA A 80 1.50 10.15 -9.21
CA ALA A 80 2.77 10.45 -9.88
C ALA A 80 3.51 9.12 -10.15
N LEU A 81 3.66 8.75 -11.42
CA LEU A 81 4.30 7.48 -11.79
C LEU A 81 5.79 7.45 -11.45
N GLU A 82 6.44 8.61 -11.41
CA GLU A 82 7.81 8.76 -10.93
C GLU A 82 7.93 8.30 -9.47
N GLN A 83 7.01 8.70 -8.59
CA GLN A 83 6.99 8.26 -7.19
C GLN A 83 6.66 6.77 -7.05
N VAL A 84 5.85 6.22 -7.95
CA VAL A 84 5.61 4.76 -8.02
C VAL A 84 6.89 4.03 -8.37
N ALA A 85 7.64 4.52 -9.37
CA ALA A 85 8.91 3.95 -9.80
C ALA A 85 10.00 4.04 -8.70
N GLU A 86 10.09 5.18 -8.00
CA GLU A 86 10.98 5.35 -6.84
C GLU A 86 10.65 4.37 -5.71
N SER A 87 9.36 4.22 -5.39
CA SER A 87 8.90 3.26 -4.38
C SER A 87 9.17 1.81 -4.80
N MET A 88 8.99 1.48 -6.09
CA MET A 88 9.36 0.18 -6.64
C MET A 88 10.86 -0.09 -6.52
N PHE A 89 11.70 0.90 -6.83
CA PHE A 89 13.16 0.80 -6.68
C PHE A 89 13.56 0.57 -5.22
N LEU A 90 13.00 1.37 -4.29
CA LEU A 90 13.23 1.24 -2.85
C LEU A 90 12.84 -0.16 -2.37
N ARG A 91 11.62 -0.63 -2.70
CA ARG A 91 11.12 -1.94 -2.31
C ARG A 91 12.00 -3.05 -2.89
N THR A 92 12.25 -3.03 -4.19
CA THR A 92 13.05 -4.07 -4.86
C THR A 92 14.44 -4.18 -4.23
N THR A 93 15.09 -3.05 -3.93
CA THR A 93 16.42 -3.02 -3.34
C THR A 93 16.40 -3.58 -1.91
N MET A 94 15.55 -3.02 -1.05
CA MET A 94 15.53 -3.38 0.38
C MET A 94 14.97 -4.79 0.61
N GLU A 95 13.91 -5.15 -0.09
CA GLU A 95 13.30 -6.47 0.04
C GLU A 95 14.22 -7.57 -0.51
N SER A 96 14.98 -7.33 -1.60
CA SER A 96 15.96 -8.30 -2.10
C SER A 96 17.09 -8.55 -1.09
N GLU A 97 17.59 -7.50 -0.43
CA GLU A 97 18.64 -7.68 0.58
C GLU A 97 18.09 -8.34 1.86
N VAL A 98 16.86 -8.02 2.27
CA VAL A 98 16.23 -8.71 3.42
C VAL A 98 15.90 -10.15 3.07
N MET A 99 15.47 -10.46 1.86
CA MET A 99 15.25 -11.82 1.39
C MET A 99 16.55 -12.65 1.45
N LYS A 100 17.70 -12.07 1.06
CA LYS A 100 19.02 -12.69 1.20
C LYS A 100 19.32 -13.04 2.66
N LEU A 101 19.04 -12.10 3.60
CA LEU A 101 19.20 -12.37 5.03
C LEU A 101 18.29 -13.51 5.49
N ALA A 102 17.03 -13.52 5.05
CA ALA A 102 16.05 -14.55 5.39
C ALA A 102 16.47 -15.93 4.88
N CYS A 103 16.96 -16.03 3.64
CA CYS A 103 17.48 -17.29 3.10
C CYS A 103 18.76 -17.75 3.80
N HIS A 104 19.59 -16.82 4.27
CA HIS A 104 20.79 -17.19 5.03
C HIS A 104 20.44 -17.77 6.41
N SER A 105 19.54 -17.12 7.16
CA SER A 105 19.11 -17.57 8.48
C SER A 105 17.74 -17.00 8.83
N PHE A 106 16.75 -17.87 9.00
CA PHE A 106 15.39 -17.48 9.36
C PHE A 106 14.89 -18.27 10.58
N PRO A 107 14.34 -17.60 11.62
CA PRO A 107 13.91 -18.30 12.82
C PRO A 107 12.70 -19.20 12.52
N THR A 108 12.74 -20.47 12.99
CA THR A 108 11.69 -21.47 12.73
C THR A 108 10.30 -20.97 13.14
N ARG A 109 10.18 -20.33 14.30
CA ARG A 109 8.90 -19.77 14.78
C ARG A 109 8.26 -18.75 13.81
N ASN A 110 9.08 -18.07 12.99
CA ASN A 110 8.60 -17.10 12.03
C ASN A 110 8.17 -17.76 10.72
N ILE A 111 8.61 -19.00 10.43
CA ILE A 111 8.08 -19.81 9.33
C ILE A 111 6.59 -20.10 9.55
N ASP A 112 6.20 -20.52 10.76
CA ASP A 112 4.81 -20.79 11.11
C ASP A 112 3.94 -19.53 10.96
N GLN A 113 4.48 -18.35 11.28
CA GLN A 113 3.80 -17.07 11.07
C GLN A 113 3.57 -16.76 9.59
N LEU A 114 4.57 -17.02 8.73
CA LEU A 114 4.42 -16.83 7.28
C LEU A 114 3.42 -17.84 6.70
N GLU A 115 3.42 -19.09 7.15
CA GLU A 115 2.44 -20.10 6.74
C GLU A 115 1.02 -19.70 7.11
N ALA A 116 0.82 -19.20 8.34
CA ALA A 116 -0.48 -18.69 8.78
C ALA A 116 -0.94 -17.49 7.93
N CYS A 117 -0.01 -16.58 7.56
CA CYS A 117 -0.30 -15.47 6.68
C CYS A 117 -0.71 -15.95 5.27
N LEU A 118 -0.01 -16.94 4.71
CA LEU A 118 -0.36 -17.55 3.43
C LEU A 118 -1.75 -18.21 3.46
N GLU A 119 -2.13 -18.84 4.57
CA GLU A 119 -3.47 -19.40 4.71
C GLU A 119 -4.56 -18.32 4.70
N LEU A 120 -4.33 -17.18 5.34
CA LEU A 120 -5.25 -16.03 5.28
C LEU A 120 -5.34 -15.45 3.86
N GLN A 121 -4.22 -15.37 3.13
CA GLN A 121 -4.22 -14.97 1.71
C GLN A 121 -5.01 -15.97 0.86
N ARG A 122 -4.87 -17.27 1.09
CA ARG A 122 -5.63 -18.31 0.39
C ARG A 122 -7.14 -18.17 0.62
N ILE A 123 -7.54 -17.82 1.83
CA ILE A 123 -8.95 -17.55 2.16
C ILE A 123 -9.44 -16.32 1.41
N SER A 124 -8.68 -15.21 1.43
CA SER A 124 -9.02 -13.97 0.72
C SER A 124 -9.15 -14.21 -0.79
N LEU A 125 -8.26 -15.01 -1.37
CA LEU A 125 -8.29 -15.40 -2.77
C LEU A 125 -9.60 -16.16 -3.12
N LYS A 126 -9.99 -17.13 -2.30
CA LYS A 126 -11.25 -17.87 -2.51
C LYS A 126 -12.49 -16.98 -2.40
N GLN A 127 -12.43 -15.97 -1.54
CA GLN A 127 -13.52 -15.02 -1.31
C GLN A 127 -13.52 -13.84 -2.27
N LYS A 128 -12.49 -13.70 -3.11
CA LYS A 128 -12.21 -12.52 -3.97
C LYS A 128 -12.17 -11.23 -3.13
N ASP A 129 -11.66 -11.31 -1.91
CA ASP A 129 -11.52 -10.18 -0.98
C ASP A 129 -10.18 -9.47 -1.23
N TYR A 130 -10.15 -8.58 -2.24
CA TYR A 130 -8.96 -7.83 -2.66
C TYR A 130 -8.35 -6.98 -1.53
N PRO A 131 -9.15 -6.21 -0.76
CA PRO A 131 -8.61 -5.43 0.33
C PRO A 131 -7.94 -6.28 1.42
N ARG A 132 -8.54 -7.40 1.77
CA ARG A 132 -7.98 -8.32 2.77
C ARG A 132 -6.72 -9.01 2.26
N PHE A 133 -6.72 -9.42 0.99
CA PHE A 133 -5.52 -9.98 0.36
C PHE A 133 -4.36 -8.98 0.40
N PHE A 134 -4.61 -7.71 0.03
CA PHE A 134 -3.64 -6.64 0.07
C PHE A 134 -3.08 -6.41 1.50
N GLU A 135 -3.93 -6.44 2.53
CA GLU A 135 -3.50 -6.31 3.92
C GLU A 135 -2.58 -7.48 4.32
N GLN A 136 -2.93 -8.71 3.96
CA GLN A 136 -2.13 -9.90 4.24
C GLN A 136 -0.80 -9.92 3.46
N ASP A 137 -0.75 -9.36 2.26
CA ASP A 137 0.48 -9.13 1.51
C ASP A 137 1.46 -8.23 2.30
N GLY A 138 0.99 -7.09 2.80
CA GLY A 138 1.80 -6.20 3.63
C GLY A 138 2.30 -6.87 4.91
N ILE A 139 1.46 -7.68 5.57
CA ILE A 139 1.83 -8.46 6.76
C ILE A 139 2.91 -9.50 6.42
N PHE A 140 2.79 -10.19 5.30
CA PHE A 140 3.76 -11.19 4.85
C PHE A 140 5.16 -10.57 4.69
N HIS A 141 5.29 -9.51 3.90
CA HIS A 141 6.55 -8.79 3.71
C HIS A 141 7.09 -8.21 5.01
N GLY A 142 6.25 -7.53 5.79
CA GLY A 142 6.63 -6.95 7.09
C GLY A 142 7.11 -7.99 8.09
N SER A 143 6.55 -9.21 8.08
CA SER A 143 6.98 -10.32 8.92
C SER A 143 8.39 -10.81 8.58
N ILE A 144 8.75 -10.84 7.29
CA ILE A 144 10.11 -11.18 6.86
C ILE A 144 11.10 -10.13 7.37
N PHE A 145 10.77 -8.84 7.21
CA PHE A 145 11.61 -7.75 7.73
C PHE A 145 11.77 -7.83 9.25
N ALA A 146 10.68 -8.05 9.98
CA ALA A 146 10.70 -8.16 11.44
C ALA A 146 11.57 -9.34 11.92
N ALA A 147 11.43 -10.52 11.28
CA ALA A 147 12.22 -11.70 11.58
C ALA A 147 13.72 -11.51 11.34
N CYS A 148 14.08 -10.68 10.34
CA CYS A 148 15.47 -10.30 10.04
C CYS A 148 15.95 -9.08 10.87
N GLY A 149 15.19 -8.59 11.87
CA GLY A 149 15.55 -7.43 12.68
C GLY A 149 15.53 -6.10 11.93
N LYS A 150 14.74 -5.99 10.84
CA LYS A 150 14.65 -4.83 9.96
C LYS A 150 13.26 -4.15 9.97
N HIS A 151 12.50 -4.32 11.04
CA HIS A 151 11.14 -3.78 11.18
C HIS A 151 11.03 -2.26 10.89
N ARG A 152 11.99 -1.45 11.36
CA ARG A 152 12.00 0.00 11.09
C ARG A 152 12.15 0.33 9.60
N ILE A 153 12.93 -0.47 8.86
CA ILE A 153 13.07 -0.29 7.41
C ILE A 153 11.73 -0.55 6.72
N TRP A 154 11.01 -1.60 7.12
CA TRP A 154 9.67 -1.85 6.60
C TRP A 154 8.72 -0.68 6.83
N GLN A 155 8.71 -0.10 8.02
CA GLN A 155 7.91 1.09 8.31
C GLN A 155 8.24 2.28 7.40
N MET A 156 9.53 2.50 7.07
CA MET A 156 9.94 3.55 6.13
C MET A 156 9.44 3.26 4.71
N ILE A 157 9.51 1.99 4.28
CA ILE A 157 8.97 1.54 2.98
C ILE A 157 7.47 1.79 2.91
N GLU A 158 6.71 1.40 3.94
CA GLU A 158 5.25 1.62 3.99
C GLU A 158 4.90 3.11 3.88
N GLN A 159 5.63 3.98 4.57
CA GLN A 159 5.44 5.44 4.50
C GLN A 159 5.73 6.02 3.12
N ALA A 160 6.76 5.51 2.44
CA ALA A 160 7.15 6.00 1.10
C ALA A 160 6.31 5.39 -0.04
N SER A 161 5.45 4.38 0.24
CA SER A 161 4.84 3.56 -0.80
C SER A 161 3.35 3.85 -1.05
N LEU A 162 2.80 5.00 -0.63
CA LEU A 162 1.35 5.19 -0.76
C LEU A 162 0.89 5.26 -2.23
N ASN A 163 1.58 5.99 -3.11
CA ASN A 163 1.22 6.02 -4.53
C ASN A 163 1.43 4.66 -5.22
N TYR A 164 2.49 3.95 -4.86
CA TYR A 164 2.73 2.56 -5.29
C TYR A 164 1.57 1.65 -4.85
N ASN A 165 1.14 1.74 -3.61
CA ASN A 165 0.05 0.94 -3.05
C ASN A 165 -1.33 1.31 -3.63
N ARG A 166 -1.57 2.59 -3.97
CA ARG A 166 -2.78 3.02 -4.69
C ARG A 166 -2.86 2.36 -6.06
N LEU A 167 -1.76 2.34 -6.82
CA LEU A 167 -1.71 1.68 -8.12
C LEU A 167 -1.92 0.15 -8.00
N ARG A 168 -1.33 -0.50 -6.99
CA ARG A 168 -1.58 -1.92 -6.70
C ARG A 168 -3.06 -2.21 -6.39
N MET A 169 -3.70 -1.34 -5.60
CA MET A 169 -5.13 -1.50 -5.32
C MET A 169 -5.99 -1.33 -6.56
N MET A 170 -5.62 -0.41 -7.48
CA MET A 170 -6.30 -0.27 -8.77
C MET A 170 -6.10 -1.52 -9.63
N ASN A 171 -4.89 -2.09 -9.70
CA ASN A 171 -4.65 -3.35 -10.41
C ASN A 171 -5.54 -4.47 -9.86
N LEU A 172 -5.59 -4.66 -8.54
CA LEU A 172 -6.43 -5.67 -7.90
C LEU A 172 -7.93 -5.45 -8.15
N ALA A 173 -8.38 -4.20 -8.20
CA ALA A 173 -9.77 -3.88 -8.50
C ALA A 173 -10.12 -4.13 -9.98
N ASN A 174 -9.15 -3.94 -10.88
CA ASN A 174 -9.32 -4.11 -12.33
C ASN A 174 -9.20 -5.57 -12.78
N ASP A 175 -8.16 -6.28 -12.30
CA ASP A 175 -7.81 -7.64 -12.74
C ASP A 175 -7.43 -8.57 -11.57
N GLY A 176 -8.08 -8.42 -10.43
CA GLY A 176 -7.73 -9.18 -9.23
C GLY A 176 -7.93 -10.69 -9.37
N GLU A 177 -8.76 -11.14 -10.29
CA GLU A 177 -8.95 -12.57 -10.57
C GLU A 177 -7.69 -13.23 -11.13
N ASN A 178 -6.87 -12.52 -11.90
CA ASN A 178 -5.58 -12.99 -12.42
C ASN A 178 -4.42 -12.58 -11.51
N GLU A 179 -4.43 -11.37 -10.99
CA GLU A 179 -3.35 -10.82 -10.15
C GLU A 179 -3.17 -11.57 -8.83
N MET A 180 -4.26 -11.81 -8.07
CA MET A 180 -4.14 -12.45 -6.75
C MET A 180 -3.55 -13.87 -6.78
N PRO A 181 -3.98 -14.78 -7.69
CA PRO A 181 -3.39 -16.12 -7.77
C PRO A 181 -1.89 -16.09 -8.04
N MET A 182 -1.45 -15.19 -8.91
CA MET A 182 -0.05 -15.01 -9.26
C MET A 182 0.77 -14.46 -8.08
N LEU A 183 0.30 -13.40 -7.42
CA LEU A 183 0.95 -12.83 -6.24
C LEU A 183 1.03 -13.85 -5.10
N PHE A 184 -0.04 -14.61 -4.86
CA PHE A 184 -0.07 -15.70 -3.88
C PHE A 184 0.95 -16.80 -4.20
N LYS A 185 1.09 -17.16 -5.49
CA LYS A 185 2.11 -18.11 -5.94
C LYS A 185 3.50 -17.59 -5.61
N HIS A 186 3.81 -16.32 -5.92
CA HIS A 186 5.11 -15.72 -5.58
C HIS A 186 5.41 -15.79 -4.07
N HIS A 187 4.44 -15.49 -3.20
CA HIS A 187 4.66 -15.58 -1.75
C HIS A 187 4.96 -17.00 -1.29
N LYS A 188 4.28 -18.02 -1.83
CA LYS A 188 4.58 -19.42 -1.55
C LYS A 188 6.01 -19.81 -1.98
N GLU A 189 6.41 -19.35 -3.15
CA GLU A 189 7.75 -19.60 -3.69
C GLU A 189 8.82 -18.86 -2.89
N MET A 190 8.57 -17.63 -2.43
CA MET A 190 9.44 -16.89 -1.49
C MET A 190 9.65 -17.66 -0.18
N LEU A 191 8.57 -18.18 0.43
CA LEU A 191 8.69 -19.01 1.63
C LEU A 191 9.48 -20.29 1.35
N THR A 192 9.30 -20.90 0.19
CA THR A 192 10.07 -22.08 -0.24
C THR A 192 11.55 -21.73 -0.37
N ALA A 193 11.90 -20.60 -1.01
CA ALA A 193 13.27 -20.12 -1.13
C ALA A 193 13.93 -19.89 0.25
N ILE A 194 13.21 -19.32 1.21
CA ILE A 194 13.68 -19.17 2.60
C ILE A 194 13.97 -20.54 3.23
N LYS A 195 13.04 -21.51 3.12
CA LYS A 195 13.20 -22.86 3.68
C LYS A 195 14.37 -23.63 3.04
N GLN A 196 14.57 -23.46 1.74
CA GLN A 196 15.63 -24.11 0.97
C GLN A 196 16.96 -23.37 1.01
N ARG A 197 16.98 -22.17 1.60
CA ARG A 197 18.13 -21.25 1.64
C ARG A 197 18.61 -20.84 0.24
N ASP A 198 17.68 -20.75 -0.71
CA ASP A 198 17.95 -20.34 -2.09
C ASP A 198 17.87 -18.81 -2.21
N ILE A 199 19.03 -18.18 -2.06
CA ILE A 199 19.16 -16.71 -2.10
C ILE A 199 18.80 -16.17 -3.48
N GLU A 200 19.24 -16.81 -4.55
CA GLU A 200 19.05 -16.29 -5.90
C GLU A 200 17.58 -16.37 -6.33
N ALA A 201 16.95 -17.52 -6.10
CA ALA A 201 15.50 -17.67 -6.34
C ALA A 201 14.69 -16.62 -5.53
N GLY A 202 15.02 -16.42 -4.25
CA GLY A 202 14.35 -15.43 -3.42
C GLY A 202 14.47 -14.00 -3.95
N ARG A 203 15.66 -13.60 -4.45
CA ARG A 203 15.89 -12.27 -5.02
C ARG A 203 15.17 -12.05 -6.36
N ILE A 204 15.16 -13.06 -7.21
CA ILE A 204 14.43 -13.01 -8.49
C ILE A 204 12.94 -12.84 -8.23
N LEU A 205 12.36 -13.64 -7.32
CA LEU A 205 10.95 -13.56 -6.95
C LEU A 205 10.54 -12.18 -6.41
N ILE A 206 11.37 -11.55 -5.57
CA ILE A 206 11.10 -10.19 -5.10
C ILE A 206 11.03 -9.20 -6.27
N LYS A 207 11.99 -9.25 -7.20
CA LYS A 207 12.00 -8.35 -8.37
C LYS A 207 10.75 -8.50 -9.22
N GLU A 208 10.38 -9.74 -9.51
CA GLU A 208 9.19 -10.06 -10.29
C GLU A 208 7.91 -9.62 -9.57
N HIS A 209 7.80 -9.93 -8.26
CA HIS A 209 6.64 -9.60 -7.45
C HIS A 209 6.42 -8.09 -7.33
N VAL A 210 7.46 -7.35 -6.95
CA VAL A 210 7.38 -5.89 -6.77
C VAL A 210 7.15 -5.19 -8.12
N GLY A 211 7.76 -5.69 -9.20
CA GLY A 211 7.60 -5.15 -10.56
C GLY A 211 6.18 -5.24 -11.13
N LYS A 212 5.33 -6.12 -10.57
CA LYS A 212 3.93 -6.27 -11.02
C LYS A 212 3.06 -5.02 -10.86
N VAL A 213 3.50 -4.04 -10.12
CA VAL A 213 2.76 -2.78 -9.96
C VAL A 213 2.43 -2.10 -11.30
N PHE A 214 3.24 -2.30 -12.33
CA PHE A 214 3.03 -1.72 -13.66
C PHE A 214 2.36 -2.67 -14.68
N SER A 215 1.91 -3.87 -14.27
CA SER A 215 1.39 -4.89 -15.20
C SER A 215 0.19 -4.42 -16.03
N ASN A 216 -0.72 -3.63 -15.45
CA ASN A 216 -1.94 -3.17 -16.10
C ASN A 216 -1.97 -1.64 -16.27
N LEU A 217 -0.80 -0.97 -16.29
CA LEU A 217 -0.73 0.49 -16.26
C LEU A 217 -1.43 1.15 -17.47
N ASP A 218 -1.24 0.60 -18.67
CA ASP A 218 -1.82 1.20 -19.89
C ASP A 218 -3.35 1.11 -19.86
N ASP A 219 -3.91 -0.02 -19.44
CA ASP A 219 -5.35 -0.20 -19.28
C ASP A 219 -5.91 0.75 -18.21
N LEU A 220 -5.22 0.89 -17.08
CA LEU A 220 -5.62 1.81 -16.02
C LEU A 220 -5.57 3.28 -16.46
N LYS A 221 -4.57 3.67 -17.26
CA LYS A 221 -4.51 5.02 -17.84
C LYS A 221 -5.65 5.28 -18.83
N LEU A 222 -6.03 4.29 -19.62
CA LEU A 222 -7.16 4.40 -20.53
C LEU A 222 -8.48 4.51 -19.77
N GLN A 223 -8.65 3.74 -18.71
CA GLN A 223 -9.89 3.70 -17.93
C GLN A 223 -10.02 4.91 -16.97
N TYR A 224 -8.90 5.39 -16.42
CA TYR A 224 -8.86 6.45 -15.40
C TYR A 224 -7.83 7.54 -15.75
N PRO A 225 -7.92 8.21 -16.91
CA PRO A 225 -6.89 9.16 -17.36
C PRO A 225 -6.69 10.34 -16.39
N SER A 226 -7.75 10.77 -15.71
CA SER A 226 -7.71 11.88 -14.74
C SER A 226 -7.01 11.54 -13.41
N TYR A 227 -6.74 10.26 -13.14
CA TYR A 227 -6.13 9.83 -11.87
C TYR A 227 -4.60 9.96 -11.87
N PHE A 228 -3.97 10.13 -13.03
CA PHE A 228 -2.52 10.18 -13.20
C PHE A 228 -2.02 11.60 -13.49
N LYS A 229 -0.82 11.96 -13.00
CA LYS A 229 -0.13 13.19 -13.41
C LYS A 229 0.34 13.09 -14.86
N GLY A 230 0.32 14.21 -15.59
CA GLY A 230 0.74 14.26 -17.00
C GLY A 230 -0.34 13.82 -18.00
N GLY A 231 -1.60 13.64 -17.58
CA GLY A 231 -2.74 13.50 -18.48
C GLY A 231 -3.13 14.83 -19.13
N THR A 232 -3.87 14.77 -20.25
CA THR A 232 -4.29 15.93 -21.07
C THR A 232 -5.10 17.01 -20.33
N GLU A 233 -5.46 16.78 -19.06
CA GLU A 233 -6.24 17.71 -18.21
C GLU A 233 -5.40 18.44 -17.14
N ASP A 234 -4.08 18.33 -17.13
CA ASP A 234 -3.23 19.01 -16.11
C ASP A 234 -3.14 20.54 -16.30
N THR A 235 -3.89 21.12 -17.24
CA THR A 235 -3.86 22.56 -17.58
C THR A 235 -4.89 23.40 -16.77
N LEU A 236 -5.62 22.83 -15.81
CA LEU A 236 -6.73 23.51 -15.10
C LEU A 236 -6.64 23.52 -13.57
N ILE A 237 -5.46 23.34 -12.95
CA ILE A 237 -5.31 23.58 -11.51
C ILE A 237 -4.21 24.60 -11.23
#